data_fbbee2fa6446a5f7a826e44062b05030
#
_entry.id   fbbee2fa6446a5f7a826e44062b05030
#
_cell.length_a   1.000
_cell.length_b   1.000
_cell.length_c   1.000
_cell.angle_alpha   90.00
_cell.angle_beta   90.00
_cell.angle_gamma   90.00
#
_symmetry.space_group_name_H-M   'P 1'
#
loop_
_entity.id
_entity.type
_entity.pdbx_description
1 polymer ?
#
loop_
_entity_poly.entity_id
_entity_poly.type
_entity_poly.pdbx_seq_one_letter_code
_entity_poly.pdbx_strand_id
1 'polypeptide(L)'
;MNIERAPGLTPERFVAASGYAREVLRRWQLQPEWLADDAPADDPGLDTEARIRRLRQLGALRVQWQEIRGAHDVEATGRALSALAVDCLRRALAAAEAAVAEAHG
;
A
#
# COMPACT_ATOMS: atom_id res chain seq x y z
N MET A 1 -2.77 0.14 29.34
CA MET A 1 -3.14 1.44 28.81
C MET A 1 -2.85 1.55 27.33
N ASN A 2 -3.76 2.11 26.60
CA ASN A 2 -3.64 2.17 25.14
C ASN A 2 -3.19 3.50 24.65
N ILE A 3 -1.98 3.82 24.98
CA ILE A 3 -1.46 5.11 24.59
C ILE A 3 -1.15 5.19 23.12
N GLU A 4 -0.87 4.04 22.52
CA GLU A 4 -0.53 3.98 21.10
C GLU A 4 -1.70 4.36 20.21
N ARG A 5 -2.90 4.30 20.75
CA ARG A 5 -4.07 4.69 20.01
C ARG A 5 -4.43 6.13 20.28
N ALA A 6 -3.57 7.01 19.92
CA ALA A 6 -3.76 8.42 20.18
C ALA A 6 -5.17 8.85 19.81
N PRO A 7 -5.96 9.35 20.77
CA PRO A 7 -7.28 9.84 20.45
C PRO A 7 -7.18 10.97 19.45
N GLY A 8 -8.06 10.96 18.46
CA GLY A 8 -8.08 12.00 17.46
C GLY A 8 -7.07 11.82 16.34
N LEU A 9 -6.39 10.67 16.28
CA LEU A 9 -5.54 10.41 15.13
C LEU A 9 -6.40 10.25 13.89
N THR A 10 -6.10 11.04 12.86
CA THR A 10 -6.81 11.02 11.59
C THR A 10 -5.83 10.75 10.48
N PRO A 11 -6.31 10.30 9.29
CA PRO A 11 -5.41 10.16 8.15
C PRO A 11 -4.67 11.46 7.84
N GLU A 12 -5.33 12.61 7.97
CA GLU A 12 -4.71 13.90 7.71
C GLU A 12 -3.55 14.16 8.66
N ARG A 13 -3.71 13.85 9.93
CA ARG A 13 -2.65 14.04 10.92
C ARG A 13 -1.49 13.09 10.69
N PHE A 14 -1.79 11.85 10.35
CA PHE A 14 -0.77 10.88 10.02
C PHE A 14 0.06 11.35 8.83
N VAL A 15 -0.61 11.78 7.76
CA VAL A 15 0.06 12.24 6.55
C VAL A 15 0.88 13.50 6.83
N ALA A 16 0.35 14.41 7.63
CA ALA A 16 1.07 15.63 7.98
C ALA A 16 2.38 15.34 8.71
N ALA A 17 2.42 14.25 9.48
CA ALA A 17 3.60 13.88 10.25
C ALA A 17 4.59 13.01 9.46
N SER A 18 4.21 12.52 8.29
CA SER A 18 5.03 11.58 7.52
C SER A 18 5.32 12.12 6.12
N GLY A 19 6.57 12.53 5.89
CA GLY A 19 6.99 12.98 4.57
C GLY A 19 6.83 11.89 3.51
N TYR A 20 7.07 10.64 3.89
CA TYR A 20 6.89 9.52 2.98
C TYR A 20 5.42 9.37 2.57
N ALA A 21 4.51 9.45 3.53
CA ALA A 21 3.08 9.33 3.24
C ALA A 21 2.62 10.44 2.30
N ARG A 22 3.06 11.68 2.56
CA ARG A 22 2.72 12.81 1.69
C ARG A 22 3.21 12.57 0.27
N GLU A 23 4.45 12.11 0.13
CA GLU A 23 5.04 11.88 -1.18
C GLU A 23 4.31 10.79 -1.95
N VAL A 24 3.99 9.68 -1.30
CA VAL A 24 3.31 8.57 -1.95
C VAL A 24 1.92 8.99 -2.40
N LEU A 25 1.15 9.61 -1.52
CA LEU A 25 -0.22 10.03 -1.87
C LEU A 25 -0.21 11.06 -2.99
N ARG A 26 0.73 12.01 -2.95
CA ARG A 26 0.85 13.01 -4.00
C ARG A 26 1.17 12.36 -5.34
N ARG A 27 2.08 11.39 -5.35
CA ARG A 27 2.47 10.70 -6.59
C ARG A 27 1.26 10.07 -7.27
N TRP A 28 0.37 9.49 -6.49
CA TRP A 28 -0.80 8.81 -7.04
C TRP A 28 -2.06 9.67 -7.00
N GLN A 29 -1.90 10.96 -6.68
CA GLN A 29 -2.98 11.96 -6.69
C GLN A 29 -4.15 11.56 -5.79
N LEU A 30 -3.82 11.11 -4.59
CA LEU A 30 -4.80 10.69 -3.59
C LEU A 30 -4.78 11.62 -2.40
N GLN A 31 -5.94 11.76 -1.78
CA GLN A 31 -6.08 12.53 -0.55
C GLN A 31 -5.86 11.63 0.66
N PRO A 32 -5.53 12.20 1.83
CA PRO A 32 -5.29 11.38 3.03
C PRO A 32 -6.46 10.47 3.39
N GLU A 33 -7.68 10.86 3.11
CA GLU A 33 -8.86 10.07 3.39
C GLU A 33 -8.83 8.69 2.73
N TRP A 34 -8.07 8.55 1.66
CA TRP A 34 -7.93 7.27 0.98
C TRP A 34 -7.46 6.17 1.92
N LEU A 35 -6.64 6.52 2.94
CA LEU A 35 -6.10 5.54 3.88
C LEU A 35 -7.20 4.85 4.68
N ALA A 36 -8.28 5.54 4.95
CA ALA A 36 -9.40 5.01 5.73
C ALA A 36 -10.53 4.45 4.85
N ASP A 37 -10.43 4.62 3.54
CA ASP A 37 -11.43 4.12 2.61
C ASP A 37 -11.20 2.65 2.28
N ASP A 38 -12.22 2.00 1.75
CA ASP A 38 -12.09 0.64 1.26
C ASP A 38 -11.66 0.59 -0.21
N ALA A 39 -11.28 1.72 -0.76
CA ALA A 39 -10.85 1.78 -2.16
C ALA A 39 -9.58 0.95 -2.36
N PRO A 40 -9.49 0.21 -3.47
CA PRO A 40 -8.33 -0.67 -3.69
C PRO A 40 -7.06 0.11 -3.95
N ALA A 41 -5.94 -0.46 -3.53
CA ALA A 41 -4.62 0.08 -3.84
C ALA A 41 -4.25 -0.18 -5.30
N ASP A 42 -4.80 -1.22 -5.88
CA ASP A 42 -4.56 -1.60 -7.27
C ASP A 42 -5.35 -0.71 -8.23
N ASP A 43 -4.76 -0.40 -9.38
CA ASP A 43 -5.42 0.36 -10.44
C ASP A 43 -5.22 -0.38 -11.76
N PRO A 44 -6.22 -1.14 -12.21
CA PRO A 44 -6.10 -1.91 -13.46
C PRO A 44 -5.92 -1.05 -14.71
N GLY A 45 -6.16 0.26 -14.63
CA GLY A 45 -5.96 1.16 -15.76
C GLY A 45 -4.52 1.51 -16.05
N LEU A 46 -3.59 1.14 -15.16
CA LEU A 46 -2.18 1.41 -15.33
C LEU A 46 -1.48 0.25 -16.04
N ASP A 47 -0.31 0.53 -16.64
CA ASP A 47 0.50 -0.56 -17.16
C ASP A 47 1.02 -1.41 -16.00
N THR A 48 1.56 -2.58 -16.32
CA THR A 48 1.92 -3.58 -15.32
C THR A 48 2.94 -3.06 -14.31
N GLU A 49 3.99 -2.40 -14.76
CA GLU A 49 5.01 -1.90 -13.85
C GLU A 49 4.46 -0.82 -12.91
N ALA A 50 3.72 0.12 -13.45
CA ALA A 50 3.14 1.19 -12.64
C ALA A 50 2.12 0.62 -11.67
N ARG A 51 1.36 -0.37 -12.11
CA ARG A 51 0.35 -1.03 -11.29
C ARG A 51 0.98 -1.72 -10.08
N ILE A 52 2.09 -2.44 -10.29
CA ILE A 52 2.79 -3.12 -9.22
C ILE A 52 3.41 -2.09 -8.26
N ARG A 53 4.00 -1.04 -8.79
CA ARG A 53 4.60 0.02 -7.97
C ARG A 53 3.54 0.68 -7.09
N ARG A 54 2.40 1.00 -7.67
CA ARG A 54 1.31 1.62 -6.93
C ARG A 54 0.80 0.69 -5.83
N LEU A 55 0.59 -0.57 -6.16
CA LEU A 55 0.12 -1.56 -5.18
C LEU A 55 1.10 -1.66 -4.01
N ARG A 56 2.40 -1.73 -4.30
CA ARG A 56 3.40 -1.85 -3.26
C ARG A 56 3.43 -0.62 -2.36
N GLN A 57 3.45 0.56 -2.96
CA GLN A 57 3.56 1.80 -2.20
C GLN A 57 2.30 2.08 -1.38
N LEU A 58 1.15 2.03 -2.02
CA LEU A 58 -0.10 2.34 -1.33
C LEU A 58 -0.50 1.23 -0.38
N GLY A 59 -0.23 -0.03 -0.73
CA GLY A 59 -0.51 -1.15 0.15
C GLY A 59 0.30 -1.07 1.43
N ALA A 60 1.60 -0.78 1.33
CA ALA A 60 2.46 -0.65 2.49
C ALA A 60 2.03 0.54 3.35
N LEU A 61 1.67 1.66 2.72
CA LEU A 61 1.25 2.84 3.45
C LEU A 61 -0.05 2.57 4.23
N ARG A 62 -0.98 1.85 3.62
CA ARG A 62 -2.23 1.50 4.30
C ARG A 62 -1.99 0.54 5.46
N VAL A 63 -1.07 -0.41 5.32
CA VAL A 63 -0.71 -1.30 6.42
C VAL A 63 -0.12 -0.48 7.57
N GLN A 64 0.75 0.48 7.27
CA GLN A 64 1.32 1.35 8.29
C GLN A 64 0.24 2.16 9.01
N TRP A 65 -0.73 2.68 8.26
CA TRP A 65 -1.86 3.40 8.85
C TRP A 65 -2.65 2.50 9.80
N GLN A 66 -2.91 1.24 9.42
CA GLN A 66 -3.65 0.31 10.26
C GLN A 66 -2.90 0.01 11.56
N GLU A 67 -1.58 -0.10 11.50
CA GLU A 67 -0.78 -0.33 12.69
C GLU A 67 -0.81 0.88 13.61
N ILE A 68 -0.60 2.06 13.05
CA ILE A 68 -0.53 3.29 13.85
C ILE A 68 -1.86 3.58 14.53
N ARG A 69 -2.97 3.34 13.86
CA ARG A 69 -4.28 3.56 14.46
C ARG A 69 -4.68 2.45 15.43
N GLY A 70 -3.86 1.42 15.57
CA GLY A 70 -4.10 0.34 16.51
C GLY A 70 -5.03 -0.76 16.03
N ALA A 71 -5.35 -0.77 14.73
CA ALA A 71 -6.18 -1.83 14.16
C ALA A 71 -5.41 -3.12 13.95
N HIS A 72 -4.08 -3.02 13.79
CA HIS A 72 -3.20 -4.17 13.65
C HIS A 72 -2.14 -4.15 14.73
N ASP A 73 -1.85 -5.31 15.33
CA ASP A 73 -0.69 -5.46 16.19
C ASP A 73 0.53 -5.79 15.31
N VAL A 74 1.69 -5.99 15.93
CA VAL A 74 2.93 -6.24 15.21
C VAL A 74 2.83 -7.50 14.34
N GLU A 75 2.19 -8.55 14.85
CA GLU A 75 2.05 -9.79 14.10
C GLU A 75 1.14 -9.59 12.88
N ALA A 76 0.02 -8.90 13.06
CA ALA A 76 -0.90 -8.64 11.97
C ALA A 76 -0.24 -7.77 10.90
N THR A 77 0.54 -6.76 11.33
CA THR A 77 1.29 -5.91 10.40
C THR A 77 2.28 -6.74 9.61
N GLY A 78 3.03 -7.63 10.27
CA GLY A 78 3.99 -8.50 9.60
C GLY A 78 3.32 -9.40 8.56
N ARG A 79 2.17 -10.00 8.92
CA ARG A 79 1.44 -10.84 7.98
C ARG A 79 0.94 -10.05 6.78
N ALA A 80 0.44 -8.83 7.03
CA ALA A 80 -0.07 -7.99 5.95
C ALA A 80 1.03 -7.58 4.98
N LEU A 81 2.20 -7.20 5.51
CA LEU A 81 3.34 -6.85 4.66
C LEU A 81 3.85 -8.04 3.87
N SER A 82 3.89 -9.21 4.49
CA SER A 82 4.32 -10.44 3.80
C SER A 82 3.34 -10.79 2.68
N ALA A 83 2.05 -10.69 2.93
CA ALA A 83 1.04 -10.97 1.90
C ALA A 83 1.17 -9.99 0.73
N LEU A 84 1.41 -8.72 1.03
CA LEU A 84 1.62 -7.71 0.00
C LEU A 84 2.85 -8.01 -0.84
N ALA A 85 3.95 -8.39 -0.19
CA ALA A 85 5.19 -8.72 -0.89
C ALA A 85 5.00 -9.92 -1.81
N VAL A 86 4.29 -10.95 -1.34
CA VAL A 86 4.01 -12.13 -2.15
C VAL A 86 3.15 -11.78 -3.35
N ASP A 87 2.11 -10.95 -3.14
CA ASP A 87 1.24 -10.53 -4.24
C ASP A 87 2.03 -9.75 -5.31
N CYS A 88 2.87 -8.82 -4.87
CA CYS A 88 3.69 -8.05 -5.82
C CYS A 88 4.67 -8.95 -6.57
N LEU A 89 5.27 -9.92 -5.89
CA LEU A 89 6.18 -10.85 -6.53
C LEU A 89 5.46 -11.71 -7.56
N ARG A 90 4.29 -12.22 -7.22
CA ARG A 90 3.50 -13.02 -8.14
C ARG A 90 3.13 -12.24 -9.41
N ARG A 91 2.77 -10.98 -9.24
CA ARG A 91 2.44 -10.11 -10.39
C ARG A 91 3.66 -9.87 -11.25
N ALA A 92 4.83 -9.66 -10.63
CA ALA A 92 6.07 -9.45 -11.37
C ALA A 92 6.47 -10.70 -12.14
N LEU A 93 6.34 -11.87 -11.52
CA LEU A 93 6.65 -13.14 -12.19
C LEU A 93 5.71 -13.38 -13.36
N ALA A 94 4.42 -13.15 -13.17
CA ALA A 94 3.44 -13.31 -14.24
C ALA A 94 3.76 -12.39 -15.41
N ALA A 95 4.15 -11.16 -15.12
CA ALA A 95 4.52 -10.21 -16.17
C ALA A 95 5.76 -10.65 -16.91
N ALA A 96 6.76 -11.18 -16.20
CA ALA A 96 7.98 -11.68 -16.81
C ALA A 96 7.70 -12.89 -17.70
N GLU A 97 6.85 -13.81 -17.23
CA GLU A 97 6.47 -14.97 -18.00
C GLU A 97 5.72 -14.58 -19.28
N ALA A 98 4.82 -13.61 -19.17
CA ALA A 98 4.08 -13.12 -20.33
C ALA A 98 5.02 -12.48 -21.33
N ALA A 99 6.01 -11.72 -20.87
CA ALA A 99 6.98 -11.08 -21.75
C ALA A 99 7.84 -12.12 -22.48
N VAL A 100 8.26 -13.18 -21.78
CA VAL A 100 9.03 -14.26 -22.39
C VAL A 100 8.18 -15.00 -23.43
N ALA A 101 6.93 -15.32 -23.09
CA ALA A 101 6.05 -16.01 -24.02
C ALA A 101 5.81 -15.18 -25.28
N GLU A 102 5.63 -13.86 -25.12
CA GLU A 102 5.42 -12.96 -26.24
C GLU A 102 6.66 -12.89 -27.14
N ALA A 103 7.86 -12.88 -26.52
CA ALA A 103 9.12 -12.82 -27.29
C ALA A 103 9.38 -14.10 -28.07
N HIS A 104 8.90 -15.24 -27.59
CA HIS A 104 9.17 -16.54 -28.20
C HIS A 104 7.96 -17.16 -28.86
N GLY A 105 6.82 -16.53 -28.72
CA GLY A 105 5.59 -17.01 -29.26
C GLY A 105 5.35 -16.59 -30.66
#